data_d3563b7532b216632c1dfc940df57f96
#
_entry.id   d3563b7532b216632c1dfc940df57f96
#
_cell.length_a   1.000
_cell.length_b   1.000
_cell.length_c   1.000
_cell.angle_alpha   90.00
_cell.angle_beta   90.00
_cell.angle_gamma   90.00
#
_symmetry.space_group_name_H-M   'P 1'
#
loop_
_entity.id
_entity.type
_entity.pdbx_description
1 polymer ?
#
loop_
_entity_poly.entity_id
_entity_poly.type
_entity_poly.pdbx_seq_one_letter_code
_entity_poly.pdbx_strand_id
1 'polypeptide(L)'
;MEFTGPDGITRTTAPTDQGSALLLGLPPEAPVTAIVVAGSVRSEPVSITTGSAPSDLVGFTVGGDLATFEGHLVLAVLDRAAVVIVDAEGRPVWWHEGVAGFTATRGLASADGTGVWLNQEVLQDGDDADSHLLHVNWWGDVQTPVTWPRVKHDFLEHTDGTLAALTDVLADPDEPTTRAGGLVERAPDGTERVVWSIHDDPAVCDAQGELLSHPNALDWDPASERYLISLHVRQCIVAIDRGTGQLAWWLGGTGGDFLLSPDSTPFGPQHQFSLTPTGIVLFDNGAPSDNASRAVAYDLDFDAWTADETWSVPYEPAFYAAAYGDVEALGSGLTRVIWDGRGHVQHLDEDGDAVWELRTADGEGLAYGSSLTDLASRSR
;
A
#
# COMPACT_ATOMS: atom_id res chain seq x y z
N MET A 1 -24.18 -15.59 -9.24
CA MET A 1 -23.77 -17.01 -9.35
C MET A 1 -23.23 -17.44 -8.01
N GLU A 2 -23.47 -18.68 -7.60
CA GLU A 2 -22.79 -19.28 -6.46
C GLU A 2 -21.69 -20.21 -6.96
N PHE A 3 -20.55 -20.22 -6.29
CA PHE A 3 -19.44 -21.11 -6.63
C PHE A 3 -18.72 -21.59 -5.38
N THR A 4 -18.20 -22.80 -5.43
CA THR A 4 -17.45 -23.42 -4.34
C THR A 4 -16.06 -23.75 -4.85
N GLY A 5 -15.06 -23.14 -4.19
CA GLY A 5 -13.66 -23.37 -4.48
C GLY A 5 -13.07 -24.63 -3.82
N PRO A 6 -11.77 -24.86 -3.96
CA PRO A 6 -11.09 -26.03 -3.39
C PRO A 6 -11.09 -26.05 -1.85
N ASP A 7 -11.27 -24.89 -1.21
CA ASP A 7 -11.41 -24.74 0.25
C ASP A 7 -12.79 -25.20 0.79
N GLY A 8 -13.71 -25.57 -0.09
CA GLY A 8 -15.07 -25.98 0.26
C GLY A 8 -15.99 -24.80 0.64
N ILE A 9 -15.51 -23.56 0.56
CA ILE A 9 -16.31 -22.35 0.88
C ILE A 9 -17.15 -21.97 -0.33
N THR A 10 -18.46 -21.81 -0.12
CA THR A 10 -19.36 -21.29 -1.15
C THR A 10 -19.41 -19.77 -1.10
N ARG A 11 -19.10 -19.15 -2.23
CA ARG A 11 -19.10 -17.71 -2.46
C ARG A 11 -20.19 -17.34 -3.44
N THR A 12 -20.59 -16.07 -3.43
CA THR A 12 -21.61 -15.56 -4.36
C THR A 12 -21.06 -14.35 -5.09
N THR A 13 -21.12 -14.36 -6.41
CA THR A 13 -20.79 -13.19 -7.23
C THR A 13 -21.85 -12.10 -7.07
N ALA A 14 -21.49 -10.86 -7.37
CA ALA A 14 -22.47 -9.82 -7.55
C ALA A 14 -23.53 -10.22 -8.61
N PRO A 15 -24.79 -9.75 -8.50
CA PRO A 15 -25.81 -9.99 -9.52
C PRO A 15 -25.37 -9.44 -10.88
N THR A 16 -25.57 -10.21 -11.95
CA THR A 16 -25.28 -9.80 -13.32
C THR A 16 -26.45 -10.10 -14.23
N ASP A 17 -26.72 -9.25 -15.19
CA ASP A 17 -27.67 -9.42 -16.29
C ASP A 17 -26.96 -9.71 -17.63
N GLN A 18 -25.63 -9.77 -17.64
CA GLN A 18 -24.80 -9.92 -18.83
C GLN A 18 -24.72 -11.38 -19.34
N GLY A 19 -25.34 -12.34 -18.65
CA GLY A 19 -25.25 -13.75 -18.99
C GLY A 19 -23.90 -14.42 -18.72
N SER A 20 -22.99 -13.68 -18.10
CA SER A 20 -21.67 -14.15 -17.65
C SER A 20 -21.35 -13.58 -16.27
N ALA A 21 -20.51 -14.27 -15.52
CA ALA A 21 -20.02 -13.80 -14.23
C ALA A 21 -18.53 -14.17 -14.10
N LEU A 22 -17.75 -13.26 -13.54
CA LEU A 22 -16.37 -13.51 -13.17
C LEU A 22 -16.32 -14.13 -11.77
N LEU A 23 -15.53 -15.18 -11.60
CA LEU A 23 -15.31 -15.82 -10.31
C LEU A 23 -13.92 -15.40 -9.81
N LEU A 24 -13.90 -14.59 -8.78
CA LEU A 24 -12.67 -14.05 -8.18
C LEU A 24 -12.27 -14.80 -6.91
N GLY A 25 -10.99 -14.69 -6.52
CA GLY A 25 -10.45 -15.30 -5.32
C GLY A 25 -10.24 -16.82 -5.44
N LEU A 26 -10.03 -17.29 -6.65
CA LEU A 26 -9.78 -18.71 -6.94
C LEU A 26 -8.30 -18.90 -7.31
N PRO A 27 -7.60 -19.85 -6.66
CA PRO A 27 -6.21 -20.13 -6.99
C PRO A 27 -6.09 -20.82 -8.37
N PRO A 28 -4.88 -20.85 -8.96
CA PRO A 28 -4.62 -21.55 -10.22
C PRO A 28 -4.86 -23.06 -10.12
N GLU A 29 -5.21 -23.67 -11.25
CA GLU A 29 -5.37 -25.12 -11.43
C GLU A 29 -6.32 -25.79 -10.42
N ALA A 30 -7.24 -24.99 -9.87
CA ALA A 30 -8.17 -25.42 -8.82
C ALA A 30 -9.52 -25.92 -9.39
N PRO A 31 -10.07 -27.01 -8.87
CA PRO A 31 -11.41 -27.44 -9.20
C PRO A 31 -12.44 -26.52 -8.54
N VAL A 32 -13.44 -26.11 -9.31
CA VAL A 32 -14.52 -25.20 -8.88
C VAL A 32 -15.86 -25.79 -9.31
N THR A 33 -16.84 -25.74 -8.42
CA THR A 33 -18.23 -26.06 -8.75
C THR A 33 -19.05 -24.79 -8.76
N ALA A 34 -19.71 -24.49 -9.88
CA ALA A 34 -20.52 -23.29 -10.07
C ALA A 34 -21.97 -23.61 -10.30
N ILE A 35 -22.88 -22.80 -9.75
CA ILE A 35 -24.34 -22.93 -9.88
C ILE A 35 -24.89 -21.53 -10.23
N VAL A 36 -25.67 -21.43 -11.28
CA VAL A 36 -26.41 -20.20 -11.60
C VAL A 36 -27.69 -20.16 -10.76
N VAL A 37 -27.93 -19.02 -10.12
CA VAL A 37 -29.10 -18.75 -9.28
C VAL A 37 -29.89 -17.61 -9.89
N ALA A 38 -31.15 -17.84 -10.23
CA ALA A 38 -32.08 -16.84 -10.76
C ALA A 38 -33.37 -16.85 -9.95
N GLY A 39 -33.47 -15.98 -8.96
CA GLY A 39 -34.56 -15.99 -7.98
C GLY A 39 -34.56 -17.30 -7.18
N SER A 40 -35.65 -18.09 -7.33
CA SER A 40 -35.77 -19.40 -6.67
C SER A 40 -35.27 -20.57 -7.54
N VAL A 41 -34.84 -20.32 -8.78
CA VAL A 41 -34.39 -21.33 -9.72
C VAL A 41 -32.86 -21.48 -9.61
N ARG A 42 -32.42 -22.74 -9.56
CA ARG A 42 -30.99 -23.11 -9.56
C ARG A 42 -30.71 -24.03 -10.74
N SER A 43 -29.55 -23.81 -11.38
CA SER A 43 -29.09 -24.75 -12.42
C SER A 43 -28.53 -26.04 -11.80
N GLU A 44 -28.30 -27.04 -12.63
CA GLU A 44 -27.39 -28.13 -12.27
C GLU A 44 -25.97 -27.56 -12.02
N PRO A 45 -25.20 -28.19 -11.13
CA PRO A 45 -23.81 -27.81 -10.90
C PRO A 45 -22.92 -28.01 -12.13
N VAL A 46 -22.04 -27.07 -12.40
CA VAL A 46 -21.02 -27.20 -13.45
C VAL A 46 -19.66 -27.21 -12.79
N SER A 47 -18.84 -28.21 -13.13
CA SER A 47 -17.44 -28.28 -12.68
C SER A 47 -16.52 -27.64 -13.71
N ILE A 48 -15.66 -26.75 -13.26
CA ILE A 48 -14.62 -26.08 -14.06
C ILE A 48 -13.29 -26.21 -13.33
N THR A 49 -12.20 -25.99 -14.04
CA THR A 49 -10.86 -25.86 -13.44
C THR A 49 -10.29 -24.52 -13.86
N THR A 50 -9.73 -23.77 -12.92
CA THR A 50 -9.05 -22.51 -13.21
C THR A 50 -7.79 -22.76 -14.04
N GLY A 51 -7.37 -21.76 -14.82
CA GLY A 51 -6.12 -21.82 -15.58
C GLY A 51 -4.87 -21.82 -14.69
N SER A 52 -3.69 -21.95 -15.30
CA SER A 52 -2.40 -21.80 -14.62
C SER A 52 -2.05 -20.33 -14.45
N ALA A 53 -1.39 -19.98 -13.35
CA ALA A 53 -0.72 -18.70 -13.22
C ALA A 53 0.64 -18.71 -13.95
N PRO A 54 1.20 -17.53 -14.31
CA PRO A 54 2.57 -17.42 -14.78
C PRO A 54 3.53 -18.07 -13.78
N SER A 55 4.50 -18.85 -14.27
CA SER A 55 5.40 -19.64 -13.43
C SER A 55 6.26 -18.80 -12.49
N ASP A 56 6.48 -17.57 -12.86
CA ASP A 56 7.27 -16.57 -12.18
C ASP A 56 6.49 -15.75 -11.13
N LEU A 57 5.17 -15.92 -11.06
CA LEU A 57 4.31 -15.36 -10.00
C LEU A 57 3.87 -16.41 -8.96
N VAL A 58 4.28 -17.67 -9.07
CA VAL A 58 3.86 -18.77 -8.18
C VAL A 58 4.91 -19.16 -7.14
N GLY A 59 5.96 -18.38 -6.99
CA GLY A 59 7.10 -18.69 -6.14
C GLY A 59 6.96 -18.29 -4.67
N PHE A 60 5.75 -18.10 -4.15
CA PHE A 60 5.57 -17.77 -2.73
C PHE A 60 5.56 -19.03 -1.86
N THR A 61 6.24 -18.95 -0.74
CA THR A 61 6.16 -19.97 0.33
C THR A 61 5.53 -19.35 1.57
N VAL A 62 4.67 -20.08 2.24
CA VAL A 62 3.93 -19.61 3.41
C VAL A 62 4.24 -20.49 4.61
N GLY A 63 4.38 -19.87 5.79
CA GLY A 63 4.51 -20.48 7.08
C GLY A 63 3.52 -19.89 8.09
N GLY A 64 3.39 -20.54 9.25
CA GLY A 64 2.55 -20.07 10.35
C GLY A 64 1.10 -20.56 10.30
N ASP A 65 0.22 -19.88 11.03
CA ASP A 65 -1.19 -20.22 11.18
C ASP A 65 -2.05 -19.46 10.16
N LEU A 66 -2.56 -20.18 9.16
CA LEU A 66 -3.43 -19.61 8.11
C LEU A 66 -4.72 -19.00 8.67
N ALA A 67 -5.18 -19.40 9.87
CA ALA A 67 -6.38 -18.85 10.46
C ALA A 67 -6.21 -17.41 10.96
N THR A 68 -4.98 -16.92 11.09
CA THR A 68 -4.66 -15.54 11.46
C THR A 68 -4.65 -14.59 10.26
N PHE A 69 -4.74 -15.12 9.03
CA PHE A 69 -4.78 -14.33 7.81
C PHE A 69 -6.23 -14.10 7.38
N GLU A 70 -6.62 -12.86 7.27
CA GLU A 70 -7.97 -12.47 6.86
C GLU A 70 -7.97 -11.89 5.43
N GLY A 71 -8.88 -12.42 4.58
CA GLY A 71 -9.09 -11.92 3.23
C GLY A 71 -7.96 -12.27 2.26
N HIS A 72 -7.39 -11.26 1.63
CA HIS A 72 -6.33 -11.35 0.61
C HIS A 72 -5.31 -10.24 0.83
N LEU A 73 -4.13 -10.43 0.30
CA LEU A 73 -3.07 -9.44 0.31
C LEU A 73 -2.74 -8.99 -1.12
N VAL A 74 -2.84 -7.70 -1.38
CA VAL A 74 -2.38 -7.07 -2.63
C VAL A 74 -0.92 -6.71 -2.44
N LEU A 75 -0.05 -7.19 -3.31
CA LEU A 75 1.40 -6.97 -3.27
C LEU A 75 1.88 -6.32 -4.56
N ALA A 76 2.70 -5.29 -4.45
CA ALA A 76 3.45 -4.77 -5.57
C ALA A 76 4.81 -5.47 -5.64
N VAL A 77 5.13 -6.05 -6.80
CA VAL A 77 6.38 -6.77 -7.07
C VAL A 77 7.28 -5.87 -7.90
N LEU A 78 8.34 -5.35 -7.27
CA LEU A 78 9.19 -4.28 -7.80
C LEU A 78 9.81 -4.63 -9.17
N ASP A 79 10.51 -5.74 -9.24
CA ASP A 79 11.33 -6.10 -10.41
C ASP A 79 10.50 -6.42 -11.66
N ARG A 80 9.16 -6.53 -11.51
CA ARG A 80 8.24 -6.94 -12.58
C ARG A 80 7.23 -5.88 -12.95
N ALA A 81 7.22 -4.74 -12.27
CA ALA A 81 6.15 -3.76 -12.37
C ALA A 81 4.74 -4.39 -12.22
N ALA A 82 4.63 -5.47 -11.45
CA ALA A 82 3.43 -6.27 -11.33
C ALA A 82 2.72 -6.00 -10.00
N VAL A 83 1.41 -6.18 -10.01
CA VAL A 83 0.61 -6.31 -8.79
C VAL A 83 -0.02 -7.70 -8.78
N VAL A 84 0.11 -8.38 -7.65
CA VAL A 84 -0.45 -9.70 -7.41
C VAL A 84 -1.35 -9.67 -6.16
N ILE A 85 -2.48 -10.36 -6.23
CA ILE A 85 -3.33 -10.62 -5.07
C ILE A 85 -3.15 -12.08 -4.69
N VAL A 86 -2.79 -12.32 -3.43
CA VAL A 86 -2.57 -13.67 -2.90
C VAL A 86 -3.58 -13.98 -1.80
N ASP A 87 -3.87 -15.26 -1.65
CA ASP A 87 -4.65 -15.81 -0.54
C ASP A 87 -3.77 -16.18 0.67
N ALA A 88 -4.37 -16.72 1.72
CA ALA A 88 -3.67 -17.11 2.94
C ALA A 88 -2.56 -18.14 2.72
N GLU A 89 -2.68 -18.98 1.71
CA GLU A 89 -1.68 -19.98 1.32
C GLU A 89 -0.61 -19.43 0.38
N GLY A 90 -0.64 -18.10 0.10
CA GLY A 90 0.31 -17.44 -0.80
C GLY A 90 0.07 -17.75 -2.29
N ARG A 91 -1.10 -18.30 -2.64
CA ARG A 91 -1.42 -18.60 -4.03
C ARG A 91 -1.93 -17.34 -4.72
N PRO A 92 -1.42 -16.99 -5.92
CA PRO A 92 -1.94 -15.87 -6.67
C PRO A 92 -3.39 -16.15 -7.12
N VAL A 93 -4.31 -15.26 -6.76
CA VAL A 93 -5.73 -15.36 -7.14
C VAL A 93 -6.16 -14.31 -8.16
N TRP A 94 -5.32 -13.30 -8.36
CA TRP A 94 -5.40 -12.29 -9.41
C TRP A 94 -4.03 -11.63 -9.58
N TRP A 95 -3.71 -11.19 -10.79
CA TRP A 95 -2.47 -10.45 -11.08
C TRP A 95 -2.61 -9.58 -12.32
N HIS A 96 -1.79 -8.56 -12.38
CA HIS A 96 -1.56 -7.77 -13.57
C HIS A 96 -0.06 -7.46 -13.70
N GLU A 97 0.50 -7.78 -14.87
CA GLU A 97 1.87 -7.40 -15.21
C GLU A 97 1.86 -6.00 -15.82
N GLY A 98 2.69 -5.13 -15.30
CA GLY A 98 2.83 -3.78 -15.83
C GLY A 98 3.67 -3.69 -17.10
N VAL A 99 4.03 -2.49 -17.47
CA VAL A 99 4.82 -2.22 -18.67
C VAL A 99 6.31 -2.41 -18.37
N ALA A 100 7.03 -3.09 -19.26
CA ALA A 100 8.47 -3.28 -19.11
C ALA A 100 9.20 -1.92 -19.07
N GLY A 101 10.13 -1.79 -18.13
CA GLY A 101 10.90 -0.55 -17.88
C GLY A 101 10.31 0.34 -16.79
N PHE A 102 9.17 -0.06 -16.22
CA PHE A 102 8.59 0.55 -15.04
C PHE A 102 8.75 -0.36 -13.82
N THR A 103 8.50 0.19 -12.64
CA THR A 103 8.27 -0.56 -11.41
C THR A 103 6.86 -0.26 -10.90
N ALA A 104 6.25 -1.19 -10.19
CA ALA A 104 5.04 -0.95 -9.41
C ALA A 104 5.42 -0.87 -7.93
N THR A 105 5.04 0.20 -7.27
CA THR A 105 5.34 0.39 -5.85
C THR A 105 4.12 0.24 -4.97
N ARG A 106 2.90 0.44 -5.53
CA ARG A 106 1.63 0.31 -4.82
C ARG A 106 0.56 -0.30 -5.70
N GLY A 107 -0.24 -1.20 -5.11
CA GLY A 107 -1.49 -1.68 -5.67
C GLY A 107 -2.62 -1.50 -4.65
N LEU A 108 -3.78 -0.97 -5.09
CA LEU A 108 -4.96 -0.76 -4.24
C LEU A 108 -6.21 -1.26 -4.95
N ALA A 109 -7.07 -1.99 -4.25
CA ALA A 109 -8.41 -2.27 -4.78
C ALA A 109 -9.18 -0.97 -4.94
N SER A 110 -9.82 -0.76 -6.10
CA SER A 110 -10.57 0.47 -6.36
C SER A 110 -11.74 0.65 -5.39
N ALA A 111 -12.01 1.90 -5.01
CA ALA A 111 -13.07 2.24 -4.05
C ALA A 111 -14.46 1.83 -4.55
N ASP A 112 -14.68 1.88 -5.85
CA ASP A 112 -15.93 1.43 -6.48
C ASP A 112 -16.04 -0.10 -6.62
N GLY A 113 -14.98 -0.84 -6.27
CA GLY A 113 -14.92 -2.31 -6.32
C GLY A 113 -14.79 -2.89 -7.72
N THR A 114 -14.45 -2.11 -8.76
CA THR A 114 -14.43 -2.59 -10.14
C THR A 114 -13.08 -3.13 -10.61
N GLY A 115 -12.02 -2.94 -9.82
CA GLY A 115 -10.68 -3.39 -10.20
C GLY A 115 -9.60 -3.02 -9.18
N VAL A 116 -8.40 -2.82 -9.69
CA VAL A 116 -7.20 -2.46 -8.94
C VAL A 116 -6.58 -1.23 -9.58
N TRP A 117 -6.24 -0.24 -8.78
CA TRP A 117 -5.32 0.82 -9.12
C TRP A 117 -3.90 0.36 -8.85
N LEU A 118 -2.97 0.67 -9.73
CA LEU A 118 -1.54 0.51 -9.51
C LEU A 118 -0.78 1.69 -10.08
N ASN A 119 0.29 2.10 -9.40
CA ASN A 119 1.21 3.05 -9.95
C ASN A 119 2.32 2.35 -10.74
N GLN A 120 2.81 3.04 -11.74
CA GLN A 120 3.98 2.65 -12.51
C GLN A 120 4.95 3.82 -12.56
N GLU A 121 6.14 3.58 -12.03
CA GLU A 121 7.21 4.57 -11.94
C GLU A 121 8.39 4.16 -12.80
N VAL A 122 9.10 5.14 -13.34
CA VAL A 122 10.38 4.91 -14.00
C VAL A 122 11.49 4.98 -12.96
N LEU A 123 12.20 3.86 -12.74
CA LEU A 123 13.27 3.75 -11.74
C LEU A 123 14.59 4.40 -12.14
N GLN A 124 14.76 4.89 -13.36
CA GLN A 124 16.04 5.43 -13.81
C GLN A 124 16.11 6.94 -13.58
N ASP A 125 17.27 7.39 -13.13
CA ASP A 125 17.64 8.81 -13.05
C ASP A 125 17.34 9.52 -14.38
N GLY A 126 16.27 10.28 -14.41
CA GLY A 126 15.79 10.94 -15.62
C GLY A 126 14.41 11.50 -15.39
N ASP A 127 13.70 11.68 -16.41
CA ASP A 127 12.41 12.34 -16.39
C ASP A 127 11.32 11.37 -15.91
N ASP A 128 10.92 11.44 -14.61
CA ASP A 128 9.73 10.75 -14.08
C ASP A 128 8.43 11.22 -14.78
N ALA A 129 8.56 11.92 -15.90
CA ALA A 129 7.46 12.49 -16.65
C ALA A 129 6.48 11.45 -17.19
N ASP A 130 6.92 10.19 -17.26
CA ASP A 130 6.11 9.10 -17.80
C ASP A 130 5.45 8.21 -16.72
N SER A 131 5.57 8.58 -15.43
CA SER A 131 4.84 7.89 -14.36
C SER A 131 3.33 7.98 -14.57
N HIS A 132 2.60 6.92 -14.24
CA HIS A 132 1.15 6.90 -14.38
C HIS A 132 0.48 5.96 -13.39
N LEU A 133 -0.82 6.18 -13.18
CA LEU A 133 -1.69 5.24 -12.51
C LEU A 133 -2.50 4.46 -13.54
N LEU A 134 -2.61 3.15 -13.35
CA LEU A 134 -3.45 2.29 -14.16
C LEU A 134 -4.63 1.81 -13.31
N HIS A 135 -5.85 1.97 -13.84
CA HIS A 135 -7.00 1.24 -13.35
C HIS A 135 -7.17 -0.02 -14.19
N VAL A 136 -7.01 -1.16 -13.58
CA VAL A 136 -7.15 -2.47 -14.23
C VAL A 136 -8.39 -3.15 -13.66
N ASN A 137 -9.35 -3.50 -14.52
CA ASN A 137 -10.54 -4.18 -14.06
C ASN A 137 -10.24 -5.64 -13.68
N TRP A 138 -11.19 -6.31 -13.05
CA TRP A 138 -11.01 -7.70 -12.61
C TRP A 138 -10.80 -8.69 -13.76
N TRP A 139 -11.12 -8.31 -15.02
CA TRP A 139 -10.81 -9.10 -16.21
C TRP A 139 -9.36 -8.95 -16.69
N GLY A 140 -8.60 -8.04 -16.10
CA GLY A 140 -7.21 -7.74 -16.47
C GLY A 140 -7.07 -6.65 -17.53
N ASP A 141 -8.20 -6.03 -17.97
CA ASP A 141 -8.15 -4.96 -18.96
C ASP A 141 -7.82 -3.62 -18.32
N VAL A 142 -6.87 -2.89 -18.87
CA VAL A 142 -6.60 -1.50 -18.49
C VAL A 142 -7.75 -0.62 -18.95
N GLN A 143 -8.49 -0.07 -17.99
CA GLN A 143 -9.66 0.76 -18.27
C GLN A 143 -9.27 2.23 -18.48
N THR A 144 -8.43 2.74 -17.62
CA THR A 144 -8.04 4.16 -17.62
C THR A 144 -6.59 4.28 -17.25
N PRO A 145 -5.69 4.50 -18.21
CA PRO A 145 -4.35 4.98 -17.89
C PRO A 145 -4.46 6.47 -17.54
N VAL A 146 -4.06 6.84 -16.35
CA VAL A 146 -3.92 8.23 -15.92
C VAL A 146 -2.45 8.58 -15.97
N THR A 147 -2.03 9.22 -17.06
CA THR A 147 -0.69 9.82 -17.10
C THR A 147 -0.68 10.94 -16.07
N TRP A 148 0.08 10.74 -15.03
CA TRP A 148 0.26 11.72 -13.97
C TRP A 148 1.75 11.92 -13.76
N PRO A 149 2.33 12.90 -14.42
CA PRO A 149 3.76 13.10 -14.42
C PRO A 149 4.29 13.17 -12.99
N ARG A 150 5.35 12.39 -12.73
CA ARG A 150 6.08 12.41 -11.46
C ARG A 150 5.32 11.88 -10.25
N VAL A 151 4.24 11.10 -10.45
CA VAL A 151 3.68 10.29 -9.37
C VAL A 151 4.74 9.32 -8.89
N LYS A 152 4.99 9.32 -7.59
CA LYS A 152 6.05 8.53 -6.95
C LYS A 152 5.50 7.78 -5.75
N HIS A 153 6.04 6.60 -5.51
CA HIS A 153 5.86 5.76 -4.33
C HIS A 153 4.42 5.43 -3.99
N ASP A 154 3.60 6.41 -3.58
CA ASP A 154 2.33 6.12 -2.96
C ASP A 154 1.19 7.02 -3.44
N PHE A 155 0.00 6.46 -3.39
CA PHE A 155 -1.26 7.13 -3.72
C PHE A 155 -2.41 6.45 -2.98
N LEU A 156 -3.55 7.12 -2.92
CA LEU A 156 -4.80 6.55 -2.41
C LEU A 156 -5.99 7.02 -3.27
N GLU A 157 -7.10 6.32 -3.14
CA GLU A 157 -8.38 6.69 -3.74
C GLU A 157 -9.43 6.92 -2.65
N HIS A 158 -10.07 8.07 -2.68
CA HIS A 158 -11.21 8.37 -1.82
C HIS A 158 -12.49 7.69 -2.32
N THR A 159 -13.47 7.55 -1.44
CA THR A 159 -14.76 6.92 -1.77
C THR A 159 -15.57 7.67 -2.84
N ASP A 160 -15.25 8.92 -3.11
CA ASP A 160 -15.83 9.72 -4.21
C ASP A 160 -15.09 9.57 -5.54
N GLY A 161 -14.07 8.71 -5.59
CA GLY A 161 -13.23 8.47 -6.76
C GLY A 161 -12.12 9.50 -6.97
N THR A 162 -11.91 10.43 -6.01
CA THR A 162 -10.77 11.34 -6.05
C THR A 162 -9.50 10.57 -5.73
N LEU A 163 -8.52 10.65 -6.63
CA LEU A 163 -7.17 10.12 -6.39
C LEU A 163 -6.33 11.19 -5.70
N ALA A 164 -5.54 10.78 -4.71
CA ALA A 164 -4.51 11.61 -4.10
C ALA A 164 -3.17 10.91 -4.26
N ALA A 165 -2.14 11.62 -4.72
CA ALA A 165 -0.84 11.02 -5.01
C ALA A 165 0.32 11.93 -4.61
N LEU A 166 1.41 11.31 -4.20
CA LEU A 166 2.69 11.97 -3.99
C LEU A 166 3.33 12.28 -5.35
N THR A 167 3.82 13.49 -5.51
CA THR A 167 4.40 13.95 -6.77
C THR A 167 5.39 15.09 -6.52
N ASP A 168 6.14 15.48 -7.57
CA ASP A 168 6.94 16.69 -7.54
C ASP A 168 6.11 17.88 -8.02
N VAL A 169 5.96 18.89 -7.18
CA VAL A 169 5.24 20.14 -7.46
C VAL A 169 6.22 21.24 -7.82
N LEU A 170 5.84 22.10 -8.75
CA LEU A 170 6.60 23.31 -9.11
C LEU A 170 6.36 24.41 -8.07
N ALA A 171 7.41 25.10 -7.64
CA ALA A 171 7.31 26.31 -6.84
C ALA A 171 6.68 27.46 -7.66
N ASP A 172 7.06 27.57 -8.92
CA ASP A 172 6.57 28.55 -9.88
C ASP A 172 6.38 27.85 -11.23
N PRO A 173 5.20 27.96 -11.86
CA PRO A 173 4.97 27.42 -13.20
C PRO A 173 5.94 27.94 -14.26
N ASP A 174 6.45 29.17 -14.07
CA ASP A 174 7.39 29.83 -14.99
C ASP A 174 8.85 29.39 -14.72
N GLU A 175 9.12 28.67 -13.60
CA GLU A 175 10.43 28.13 -13.25
C GLU A 175 10.44 26.59 -13.18
N PRO A 176 10.41 25.88 -14.32
CA PRO A 176 10.22 24.43 -14.37
C PRO A 176 11.36 23.59 -13.74
N THR A 177 12.43 24.22 -13.33
CA THR A 177 13.59 23.57 -12.71
C THR A 177 13.47 23.46 -11.18
N THR A 178 12.60 24.25 -10.54
CA THR A 178 12.44 24.25 -9.08
C THR A 178 11.24 23.41 -8.69
N ARG A 179 11.49 22.13 -8.49
CA ARG A 179 10.49 21.15 -8.07
C ARG A 179 10.81 20.63 -6.68
N ALA A 180 9.76 20.28 -5.93
CA ALA A 180 9.90 19.63 -4.65
C ALA A 180 8.68 18.73 -4.37
N GLY A 181 8.85 17.81 -3.43
CA GLY A 181 7.79 16.88 -3.07
C GLY A 181 6.51 17.57 -2.60
N GLY A 182 5.38 17.00 -2.99
CA GLY A 182 4.07 17.48 -2.60
C GLY A 182 2.97 16.44 -2.78
N LEU A 183 1.76 16.86 -2.47
CA LEU A 183 0.54 16.08 -2.57
C LEU A 183 -0.43 16.78 -3.54
N VAL A 184 -0.91 16.03 -4.52
CA VAL A 184 -1.90 16.50 -5.50
C VAL A 184 -3.12 15.59 -5.48
N GLU A 185 -4.30 16.17 -5.50
CA GLU A 185 -5.55 15.46 -5.77
C GLU A 185 -5.95 15.60 -7.23
N ARG A 186 -6.59 14.56 -7.75
CA ARG A 186 -7.24 14.55 -9.07
C ARG A 186 -8.64 13.99 -8.94
N ALA A 187 -9.60 14.84 -9.23
CA ALA A 187 -11.02 14.47 -9.24
C ALA A 187 -11.35 13.55 -10.43
N PRO A 188 -12.47 12.81 -10.40
CA PRO A 188 -12.89 11.93 -11.50
C PRO A 188 -13.08 12.63 -12.85
N ASP A 189 -13.35 13.92 -12.86
CA ASP A 189 -13.46 14.74 -14.08
C ASP A 189 -12.09 15.17 -14.64
N GLY A 190 -10.99 14.80 -13.97
CA GLY A 190 -9.62 15.14 -14.33
C GLY A 190 -9.12 16.47 -13.78
N THR A 191 -9.93 17.20 -13.01
CA THR A 191 -9.48 18.44 -12.35
C THR A 191 -8.46 18.13 -11.29
N GLU A 192 -7.31 18.81 -11.32
CA GLU A 192 -6.22 18.65 -10.35
C GLU A 192 -6.16 19.82 -9.37
N ARG A 193 -5.76 19.50 -8.13
CA ARG A 193 -5.52 20.45 -7.07
C ARG A 193 -4.26 20.08 -6.31
N VAL A 194 -3.29 20.99 -6.24
CA VAL A 194 -2.19 20.86 -5.26
C VAL A 194 -2.81 21.05 -3.88
N VAL A 195 -2.69 20.03 -3.05
CA VAL A 195 -3.14 20.09 -1.64
C VAL A 195 -2.07 20.72 -0.79
N TRP A 196 -0.83 20.28 -0.96
CA TRP A 196 0.31 20.75 -0.19
C TRP A 196 1.62 20.51 -0.96
N SER A 197 2.61 21.31 -0.65
CA SER A 197 3.97 21.15 -1.16
C SER A 197 4.98 21.60 -0.11
N ILE A 198 6.16 21.02 -0.14
CA ILE A 198 7.28 21.47 0.70
C ILE A 198 7.67 22.94 0.44
N HIS A 199 7.26 23.50 -0.70
CA HIS A 199 7.44 24.94 -0.97
C HIS A 199 6.63 25.83 -0.02
N ASP A 200 5.48 25.32 0.48
CA ASP A 200 4.62 26.05 1.42
C ASP A 200 5.23 26.09 2.82
N ASP A 201 5.93 24.99 3.20
CA ASP A 201 6.53 24.81 4.52
C ASP A 201 8.00 24.34 4.40
N PRO A 202 8.91 25.15 3.83
CA PRO A 202 10.27 24.70 3.52
C PRO A 202 11.11 24.35 4.75
N ALA A 203 10.74 24.83 5.93
CA ALA A 203 11.41 24.54 7.19
C ALA A 203 10.82 23.36 7.97
N VAL A 204 9.75 22.73 7.47
CA VAL A 204 9.13 21.60 8.18
C VAL A 204 10.13 20.45 8.32
N CYS A 205 10.27 19.92 9.54
CA CYS A 205 11.20 18.84 9.90
C CYS A 205 12.69 19.13 9.61
N ASP A 206 13.03 20.31 9.10
CA ASP A 206 14.38 20.68 8.74
C ASP A 206 14.68 22.16 9.06
N ALA A 207 15.57 22.40 10.01
CA ALA A 207 15.98 23.75 10.36
C ALA A 207 16.75 24.50 9.25
N GLN A 208 17.20 23.80 8.23
CA GLN A 208 17.97 24.39 7.11
C GLN A 208 17.05 24.87 5.97
N GLY A 209 15.81 24.34 5.88
CA GLY A 209 14.83 24.74 4.87
C GLY A 209 15.18 24.28 3.46
N GLU A 210 15.89 23.16 3.31
CA GLU A 210 16.15 22.56 2.00
C GLU A 210 14.87 22.00 1.38
N LEU A 211 14.76 22.05 0.05
CA LEU A 211 13.58 21.53 -0.65
C LEU A 211 13.56 20.02 -0.81
N LEU A 212 14.67 19.34 -0.58
CA LEU A 212 14.75 17.90 -0.65
C LEU A 212 13.99 17.26 0.51
N SER A 213 12.87 16.61 0.22
CA SER A 213 11.99 16.00 1.22
C SER A 213 11.77 14.52 0.99
N HIS A 214 11.68 14.09 -0.28
CA HIS A 214 11.41 12.72 -0.70
C HIS A 214 10.17 12.15 -0.02
N PRO A 215 8.96 12.64 -0.34
CA PRO A 215 7.74 12.04 0.17
C PRO A 215 7.60 10.62 -0.40
N ASN A 216 7.39 9.64 0.46
CA ASN A 216 7.44 8.23 0.07
C ASN A 216 6.30 7.36 0.60
N ALA A 217 5.46 7.88 1.50
CA ALA A 217 4.26 7.18 1.95
C ALA A 217 3.14 8.17 2.25
N LEU A 218 1.90 7.73 2.01
CA LEU A 218 0.69 8.53 2.14
C LEU A 218 -0.39 7.72 2.85
N ASP A 219 -0.99 8.32 3.87
CA ASP A 219 -2.17 7.78 4.54
C ASP A 219 -3.24 8.86 4.73
N TRP A 220 -4.46 8.45 5.04
CA TRP A 220 -5.61 9.32 5.22
C TRP A 220 -6.29 9.07 6.56
N ASP A 221 -6.39 10.11 7.38
CA ASP A 221 -7.21 10.10 8.59
C ASP A 221 -8.60 10.69 8.32
N PRO A 222 -9.63 9.84 8.17
CA PRO A 222 -10.98 10.32 7.91
C PRO A 222 -11.61 11.03 9.11
N ALA A 223 -11.11 10.82 10.32
CA ALA A 223 -11.66 11.43 11.53
C ALA A 223 -11.26 12.90 11.66
N SER A 224 -10.04 13.24 11.27
CA SER A 224 -9.54 14.61 11.29
C SER A 224 -9.53 15.29 9.92
N GLU A 225 -9.91 14.59 8.86
CA GLU A 225 -9.82 15.02 7.45
C GLU A 225 -8.41 15.49 7.07
N ARG A 226 -7.38 14.71 7.47
CA ARG A 226 -5.97 15.01 7.20
C ARG A 226 -5.29 13.93 6.40
N TYR A 227 -4.43 14.37 5.51
CA TYR A 227 -3.41 13.50 4.92
C TYR A 227 -2.20 13.43 5.83
N LEU A 228 -1.64 12.23 5.96
CA LEU A 228 -0.35 12.03 6.59
C LEU A 228 0.64 11.66 5.52
N ILE A 229 1.81 12.30 5.54
CA ILE A 229 2.86 12.14 4.52
C ILE A 229 4.19 11.83 5.21
N SER A 230 4.82 10.74 4.83
CA SER A 230 6.18 10.43 5.25
C SER A 230 7.18 11.18 4.38
N LEU A 231 8.08 11.95 5.01
CA LEU A 231 9.17 12.68 4.37
C LEU A 231 10.50 12.00 4.71
N HIS A 232 10.90 11.05 3.88
CA HIS A 232 12.03 10.15 4.12
C HIS A 232 13.34 10.87 4.46
N VAL A 233 13.75 11.83 3.64
CA VAL A 233 15.02 12.55 3.84
C VAL A 233 14.98 13.43 5.08
N ARG A 234 13.80 13.89 5.47
CA ARG A 234 13.60 14.73 6.66
C ARG A 234 13.29 13.95 7.93
N GLN A 235 13.12 12.62 7.79
CA GLN A 235 12.89 11.68 8.90
C GLN A 235 11.68 12.08 9.75
N CYS A 236 10.58 12.44 9.10
CA CYS A 236 9.36 12.85 9.79
C CYS A 236 8.10 12.46 9.04
N ILE A 237 6.98 12.49 9.76
CA ILE A 237 5.64 12.37 9.21
C ILE A 237 4.92 13.67 9.48
N VAL A 238 4.31 14.26 8.45
CA VAL A 238 3.56 15.50 8.50
C VAL A 238 2.08 15.25 8.32
N ALA A 239 1.22 15.98 9.03
CA ALA A 239 -0.23 15.95 8.87
C ALA A 239 -0.70 17.23 8.21
N ILE A 240 -1.40 17.09 7.08
CA ILE A 240 -1.87 18.19 6.23
C ILE A 240 -3.38 18.19 6.20
N ASP A 241 -4.00 19.31 6.55
CA ASP A 241 -5.44 19.49 6.45
C ASP A 241 -5.86 19.49 4.97
N ARG A 242 -6.76 18.58 4.60
CA ARG A 242 -7.21 18.39 3.21
C ARG A 242 -7.87 19.64 2.64
N GLY A 243 -8.69 20.31 3.43
CA GLY A 243 -9.50 21.44 2.98
C GLY A 243 -8.68 22.70 2.72
N THR A 244 -7.73 22.98 3.61
CA THR A 244 -6.93 24.22 3.61
C THR A 244 -5.53 24.06 3.05
N GLY A 245 -5.00 22.82 3.01
CA GLY A 245 -3.62 22.53 2.66
C GLY A 245 -2.61 22.94 3.74
N GLN A 246 -3.07 23.33 4.91
CA GLN A 246 -2.18 23.78 5.98
C GLN A 246 -1.57 22.61 6.75
N LEU A 247 -0.31 22.76 7.11
CA LEU A 247 0.38 21.88 8.05
C LEU A 247 -0.29 21.98 9.42
N ALA A 248 -0.75 20.83 9.94
CA ALA A 248 -1.39 20.75 11.26
C ALA A 248 -0.40 20.39 12.36
N TRP A 249 0.48 19.44 12.10
CA TRP A 249 1.52 18.97 13.01
C TRP A 249 2.52 18.05 12.28
N TRP A 250 3.66 17.77 12.93
CA TRP A 250 4.57 16.71 12.46
C TRP A 250 5.24 15.96 13.61
N LEU A 251 5.55 14.70 13.33
CA LEU A 251 6.25 13.77 14.24
C LEU A 251 7.64 13.48 13.68
N GLY A 252 8.66 13.53 14.54
CA GLY A 252 10.05 13.26 14.16
C GLY A 252 10.76 14.47 13.54
N GLY A 253 11.92 14.24 12.94
CA GLY A 253 12.74 15.29 12.34
C GLY A 253 13.22 16.35 13.33
N THR A 254 13.64 17.49 12.80
CA THR A 254 14.05 18.64 13.63
C THR A 254 12.84 19.50 14.00
N GLY A 255 12.64 19.72 15.29
CA GLY A 255 11.58 20.60 15.80
C GLY A 255 10.17 20.01 15.76
N GLY A 256 10.05 18.68 15.77
CA GLY A 256 8.77 18.00 15.82
C GLY A 256 7.87 18.50 16.95
N ASP A 257 6.55 18.50 16.69
CA ASP A 257 5.58 18.96 17.68
C ASP A 257 5.48 18.00 18.89
N PHE A 258 5.77 16.73 18.66
CA PHE A 258 5.73 15.70 19.69
C PHE A 258 7.11 15.52 20.34
N LEU A 259 7.12 15.59 21.67
CA LEU A 259 8.30 15.26 22.47
C LEU A 259 8.33 13.74 22.71
N LEU A 260 9.41 13.10 22.26
CA LEU A 260 9.63 11.69 22.58
C LEU A 260 9.85 11.49 24.06
N SER A 261 9.22 10.48 24.65
CA SER A 261 9.48 10.06 26.01
C SER A 261 10.93 9.60 26.20
N PRO A 262 11.49 9.70 27.41
CA PRO A 262 12.90 9.40 27.65
C PRO A 262 13.35 7.98 27.29
N ASP A 263 12.42 7.03 27.31
CA ASP A 263 12.67 5.63 26.98
C ASP A 263 12.38 5.30 25.51
N SER A 264 11.89 6.28 24.71
CA SER A 264 11.59 6.14 23.30
C SER A 264 12.82 6.40 22.44
N THR A 265 12.97 5.63 21.37
CA THR A 265 14.05 5.78 20.39
C THR A 265 13.52 6.52 19.17
N PRO A 266 14.14 7.62 18.70
CA PRO A 266 13.76 8.26 17.45
C PRO A 266 13.83 7.28 16.28
N PHE A 267 12.92 7.41 15.33
CA PHE A 267 13.07 6.73 14.05
C PHE A 267 13.99 7.53 13.12
N GLY A 268 14.66 6.81 12.21
CA GLY A 268 15.51 7.37 11.16
C GLY A 268 14.73 7.61 9.84
N PRO A 269 15.39 7.52 8.70
CA PRO A 269 14.72 7.48 7.42
C PRO A 269 13.68 6.34 7.43
N GLN A 270 12.45 6.66 7.07
CA GLN A 270 11.32 5.74 7.15
C GLN A 270 10.60 5.63 5.79
N HIS A 271 9.84 4.56 5.63
CA HIS A 271 8.92 4.40 4.50
C HIS A 271 7.48 4.32 5.01
N GLN A 272 6.76 3.25 4.68
CA GLN A 272 5.34 3.17 4.93
C GLN A 272 5.00 3.18 6.43
N PHE A 273 3.82 3.67 6.72
CA PHE A 273 3.27 3.76 8.07
C PHE A 273 1.75 3.53 8.01
N SER A 274 1.16 3.29 9.17
CA SER A 274 -0.28 3.14 9.30
C SER A 274 -0.74 3.76 10.62
N LEU A 275 -1.90 4.42 10.57
CA LEU A 275 -2.54 4.93 11.77
C LEU A 275 -3.02 3.76 12.65
N THR A 276 -2.86 3.91 13.96
CA THR A 276 -3.44 3.04 14.97
C THR A 276 -4.49 3.82 15.78
N PRO A 277 -5.33 3.18 16.58
CA PRO A 277 -6.28 3.90 17.42
C PRO A 277 -5.66 4.90 18.40
N THR A 278 -4.40 4.72 18.77
CA THR A 278 -3.69 5.53 19.77
C THR A 278 -2.53 6.33 19.17
N GLY A 279 -2.16 6.08 17.92
CA GLY A 279 -1.02 6.76 17.33
C GLY A 279 -0.64 6.25 15.94
N ILE A 280 0.58 5.74 15.78
CA ILE A 280 1.13 5.36 14.49
C ILE A 280 2.08 4.17 14.62
N VAL A 281 2.06 3.27 13.65
CA VAL A 281 3.10 2.28 13.43
C VAL A 281 3.81 2.60 12.13
N LEU A 282 5.14 2.51 12.07
CA LEU A 282 5.92 2.86 10.88
C LEU A 282 7.08 1.88 10.63
N PHE A 283 7.49 1.80 9.37
CA PHE A 283 8.69 1.08 8.95
C PHE A 283 9.90 2.01 9.03
N ASP A 284 10.71 1.81 10.05
CA ASP A 284 11.97 2.53 10.27
C ASP A 284 13.10 1.81 9.53
N ASN A 285 13.56 2.36 8.42
CA ASN A 285 14.70 1.81 7.69
C ASN A 285 15.98 1.93 8.52
N GLY A 286 16.06 2.91 9.42
CA GLY A 286 17.26 3.16 10.22
C GLY A 286 18.39 3.74 9.40
N ALA A 287 19.60 3.74 9.98
CA ALA A 287 20.82 4.16 9.30
C ALA A 287 21.62 2.94 8.79
N PRO A 288 22.33 3.07 7.65
CA PRO A 288 23.18 1.98 7.15
C PRO A 288 24.24 1.51 8.17
N SER A 289 24.66 2.39 9.08
CA SER A 289 25.61 2.08 10.16
C SER A 289 25.05 1.08 11.18
N ASP A 290 23.74 1.07 11.37
CA ASP A 290 23.08 0.29 12.40
C ASP A 290 22.78 -1.12 11.91
N ASN A 291 22.78 -1.32 10.59
CA ASN A 291 22.47 -2.58 9.90
C ASN A 291 21.18 -3.23 10.42
N ALA A 292 20.21 -2.41 10.79
CA ALA A 292 18.96 -2.85 11.38
C ALA A 292 17.81 -1.93 10.95
N SER A 293 16.86 -2.53 10.21
CA SER A 293 15.54 -1.92 10.01
C SER A 293 14.55 -2.55 10.97
N ARG A 294 13.51 -1.80 11.35
CA ARG A 294 12.50 -2.25 12.32
C ARG A 294 11.11 -1.75 11.99
N ALA A 295 10.11 -2.45 12.43
CA ALA A 295 8.77 -1.90 12.60
C ALA A 295 8.67 -1.32 14.02
N VAL A 296 8.11 -0.11 14.15
CA VAL A 296 8.03 0.58 15.44
C VAL A 296 6.69 1.31 15.57
N ALA A 297 6.08 1.25 16.76
CA ALA A 297 4.84 1.96 17.07
C ALA A 297 5.06 3.02 18.14
N TYR A 298 4.38 4.15 17.93
CA TYR A 298 4.34 5.27 18.90
C TYR A 298 2.89 5.61 19.21
N ASP A 299 2.54 5.65 20.50
CA ASP A 299 1.32 6.28 20.96
C ASP A 299 1.50 7.79 21.01
N LEU A 300 0.51 8.53 20.52
CA LEU A 300 0.54 9.99 20.40
C LEU A 300 -0.47 10.62 21.36
N ASP A 301 0.02 11.41 22.32
CA ASP A 301 -0.82 12.25 23.19
C ASP A 301 -0.89 13.67 22.62
N PHE A 302 -2.03 14.02 22.02
CA PHE A 302 -2.28 15.34 21.43
C PHE A 302 -2.59 16.43 22.48
N ASP A 303 -2.85 16.07 23.72
CA ASP A 303 -3.03 17.03 24.81
C ASP A 303 -1.68 17.44 25.39
N ALA A 304 -0.80 16.47 25.60
CA ALA A 304 0.54 16.68 26.13
C ALA A 304 1.61 16.93 25.04
N TRP A 305 1.29 16.60 23.80
CA TRP A 305 2.21 16.60 22.65
C TRP A 305 3.44 15.72 22.93
N THR A 306 3.19 14.48 23.36
CA THR A 306 4.22 13.47 23.56
C THR A 306 4.00 12.26 22.65
N ALA A 307 5.10 11.57 22.36
CA ALA A 307 5.10 10.32 21.63
C ALA A 307 5.88 9.26 22.43
N ASP A 308 5.20 8.17 22.74
CA ASP A 308 5.73 7.04 23.51
C ASP A 308 5.92 5.83 22.60
N GLU A 309 7.17 5.34 22.46
CA GLU A 309 7.43 4.06 21.79
C GLU A 309 6.82 2.93 22.60
N THR A 310 5.81 2.25 22.05
CA THR A 310 5.07 1.20 22.74
C THR A 310 5.43 -0.19 22.23
N TRP A 311 5.99 -0.29 21.04
CA TRP A 311 6.34 -1.55 20.42
C TRP A 311 7.44 -1.36 19.39
N SER A 312 8.38 -2.32 19.28
CA SER A 312 9.47 -2.27 18.32
C SER A 312 9.99 -3.66 18.01
N VAL A 313 10.00 -4.04 16.73
CA VAL A 313 10.45 -5.34 16.26
C VAL A 313 11.46 -5.15 15.14
N PRO A 314 12.75 -5.48 15.37
CA PRO A 314 13.75 -5.52 14.32
C PRO A 314 13.60 -6.80 13.48
N TYR A 315 14.07 -6.76 12.24
CA TYR A 315 14.18 -7.99 11.44
C TYR A 315 15.29 -8.90 11.96
N GLU A 316 15.00 -10.20 12.03
CA GLU A 316 15.97 -11.22 12.47
C GLU A 316 16.31 -12.25 11.36
N PRO A 317 17.59 -12.48 11.07
CA PRO A 317 18.80 -11.79 11.57
C PRO A 317 18.86 -10.35 11.05
N ALA A 318 19.44 -9.45 11.84
CA ALA A 318 19.49 -8.02 11.55
C ALA A 318 19.92 -7.72 10.12
N PHE A 319 19.19 -6.80 9.47
CA PHE A 319 19.50 -6.33 8.13
C PHE A 319 19.01 -4.88 7.94
N TYR A 320 19.64 -4.19 7.02
CA TYR A 320 19.25 -2.84 6.62
C TYR A 320 18.51 -2.86 5.27
N ALA A 321 17.25 -2.44 5.28
CA ALA A 321 16.47 -2.17 4.08
C ALA A 321 16.81 -0.76 3.58
N ALA A 322 17.46 -0.65 2.44
CA ALA A 322 17.90 0.65 1.91
C ALA A 322 16.76 1.48 1.31
N ALA A 323 15.66 0.85 0.94
CA ALA A 323 14.51 1.48 0.32
C ALA A 323 13.25 0.68 0.66
N TYR A 324 12.09 1.28 0.45
CA TYR A 324 10.79 0.67 0.71
C TYR A 324 10.64 0.09 2.13
N GLY A 325 9.85 -0.95 2.26
CA GLY A 325 9.40 -1.48 3.53
C GLY A 325 8.02 -0.94 3.87
N ASP A 326 7.16 -1.82 4.36
CA ASP A 326 5.75 -1.48 4.62
C ASP A 326 5.31 -2.01 5.98
N VAL A 327 4.38 -1.30 6.61
CA VAL A 327 3.75 -1.72 7.85
C VAL A 327 2.28 -1.31 7.85
N GLU A 328 1.40 -2.22 8.24
CA GLU A 328 -0.03 -1.96 8.38
C GLU A 328 -0.56 -2.53 9.68
N ALA A 329 -1.24 -1.68 10.47
CA ALA A 329 -2.02 -2.13 11.61
C ALA A 329 -3.31 -2.83 11.12
N LEU A 330 -3.43 -4.13 11.36
CA LEU A 330 -4.56 -4.93 10.93
C LEU A 330 -5.72 -4.86 11.92
N GLY A 331 -6.96 -4.99 11.42
CA GLY A 331 -8.18 -4.99 12.25
C GLY A 331 -8.25 -6.12 13.27
N SER A 332 -7.47 -7.19 13.06
CA SER A 332 -7.32 -8.33 14.01
C SER A 332 -6.45 -8.04 15.22
N GLY A 333 -5.81 -6.86 15.30
CA GLY A 333 -4.81 -6.53 16.32
C GLY A 333 -3.39 -6.99 15.97
N LEU A 334 -3.22 -7.61 14.80
CA LEU A 334 -1.90 -7.95 14.28
C LEU A 334 -1.29 -6.76 13.54
N THR A 335 0.02 -6.78 13.38
CA THR A 335 0.76 -5.85 12.51
C THR A 335 1.35 -6.60 11.34
N ARG A 336 1.00 -6.20 10.10
CA ARG A 336 1.69 -6.70 8.91
C ARG A 336 2.94 -5.89 8.66
N VAL A 337 4.05 -6.57 8.38
CA VAL A 337 5.32 -5.95 7.98
C VAL A 337 5.80 -6.57 6.68
N ILE A 338 6.17 -5.74 5.70
CA ILE A 338 6.84 -6.16 4.48
C ILE A 338 8.30 -5.72 4.56
N TRP A 339 9.18 -6.69 4.64
CA TRP A 339 10.63 -6.48 4.69
C TRP A 339 11.19 -6.46 3.26
N ASP A 340 11.22 -5.28 2.66
CA ASP A 340 11.81 -5.13 1.33
C ASP A 340 13.29 -5.55 1.31
N GLY A 341 13.74 -6.03 0.16
CA GLY A 341 15.08 -6.60 -0.01
C GLY A 341 15.25 -7.99 0.59
N ARG A 342 14.19 -8.54 1.24
CA ARG A 342 14.11 -9.93 1.69
C ARG A 342 12.97 -10.70 1.05
N GLY A 343 12.08 -10.01 0.32
CA GLY A 343 10.88 -10.61 -0.23
C GLY A 343 10.06 -11.31 0.85
N HIS A 344 9.96 -10.73 2.04
CA HIS A 344 9.38 -11.34 3.21
C HIS A 344 8.25 -10.50 3.79
N VAL A 345 7.09 -11.09 3.96
CA VAL A 345 5.93 -10.50 4.65
C VAL A 345 5.68 -11.28 5.93
N GLN A 346 5.42 -10.58 7.02
CA GLN A 346 5.05 -11.18 8.30
C GLN A 346 3.79 -10.52 8.87
N HIS A 347 2.92 -11.31 9.49
CA HIS A 347 1.94 -10.82 10.44
C HIS A 347 2.49 -11.09 11.85
N LEU A 348 2.71 -10.03 12.58
CA LEU A 348 3.27 -10.04 13.94
C LEU A 348 2.17 -9.80 14.95
N ASP A 349 2.23 -10.49 16.09
CA ASP A 349 1.35 -10.25 17.23
C ASP A 349 1.86 -9.10 18.13
N GLU A 350 1.20 -8.89 19.26
CA GLU A 350 1.55 -7.83 20.21
C GLU A 350 2.92 -8.04 20.89
N ASP A 351 3.39 -9.28 20.96
CA ASP A 351 4.71 -9.64 21.47
C ASP A 351 5.81 -9.53 20.40
N GLY A 352 5.43 -9.31 19.12
CA GLY A 352 6.33 -9.23 17.97
C GLY A 352 6.66 -10.60 17.37
N ASP A 353 5.97 -11.64 17.78
CA ASP A 353 6.15 -12.98 17.23
C ASP A 353 5.38 -13.13 15.90
N ALA A 354 6.04 -13.74 14.91
CA ALA A 354 5.42 -13.98 13.61
C ALA A 354 4.40 -15.13 13.70
N VAL A 355 3.12 -14.81 13.50
CA VAL A 355 2.03 -15.79 13.49
C VAL A 355 1.73 -16.32 12.09
N TRP A 356 2.03 -15.54 11.06
CA TRP A 356 1.96 -15.92 9.65
C TRP A 356 3.10 -15.25 8.88
N GLU A 357 3.63 -15.92 7.87
CA GLU A 357 4.66 -15.35 7.00
C GLU A 357 4.54 -15.83 5.56
N LEU A 358 4.96 -14.98 4.63
CA LEU A 358 5.09 -15.26 3.20
C LEU A 358 6.47 -14.83 2.72
N ARG A 359 7.11 -15.67 1.89
CA ARG A 359 8.40 -15.36 1.27
C ARG A 359 8.36 -15.56 -0.23
N THR A 360 8.98 -14.63 -0.96
CA THR A 360 9.26 -14.84 -2.39
C THR A 360 10.34 -15.92 -2.57
N ALA A 361 10.25 -16.70 -3.64
CA ALA A 361 11.17 -17.84 -3.86
C ALA A 361 12.64 -17.41 -4.00
N ASP A 362 12.87 -16.30 -4.67
CA ASP A 362 14.20 -15.81 -5.03
C ASP A 362 14.62 -14.53 -4.27
N GLY A 363 13.84 -14.14 -3.25
CA GLY A 363 14.07 -12.90 -2.51
C GLY A 363 13.75 -11.65 -3.34
N GLU A 364 12.85 -11.77 -4.32
CA GLU A 364 12.38 -10.64 -5.13
C GLU A 364 11.81 -9.53 -4.23
N GLY A 365 12.16 -8.28 -4.54
CA GLY A 365 11.71 -7.11 -3.78
C GLY A 365 10.20 -6.95 -3.84
N LEU A 366 9.61 -6.74 -2.66
CA LEU A 366 8.22 -6.37 -2.50
C LEU A 366 8.16 -4.93 -2.04
N ALA A 367 7.38 -4.09 -2.72
CA ALA A 367 7.13 -2.73 -2.26
C ALA A 367 5.97 -2.70 -1.25
N TYR A 368 5.01 -1.81 -1.45
CA TYR A 368 3.89 -1.64 -0.53
C TYR A 368 2.79 -2.66 -0.80
N GLY A 369 2.17 -3.13 0.27
CA GLY A 369 1.02 -4.00 0.24
C GLY A 369 -0.26 -3.31 0.72
N SER A 370 -1.39 -3.95 0.50
CA SER A 370 -2.66 -3.53 1.08
C SER A 370 -3.56 -4.73 1.36
N SER A 371 -4.35 -4.63 2.42
CA SER A 371 -5.34 -5.65 2.77
C SER A 371 -6.57 -5.55 1.89
N LEU A 372 -7.13 -6.71 1.51
CA LEU A 372 -8.37 -6.80 0.75
C LEU A 372 -9.28 -7.87 1.35
N THR A 373 -10.32 -7.46 2.06
CA THR A 373 -11.15 -8.35 2.87
C THR A 373 -12.07 -9.27 2.09
N ASP A 374 -12.66 -8.80 0.98
CA ASP A 374 -13.62 -9.60 0.19
C ASP A 374 -13.44 -9.37 -1.31
N LEU A 375 -12.71 -10.27 -1.94
CA LEU A 375 -12.50 -10.26 -3.39
C LEU A 375 -13.69 -10.84 -4.15
N ALA A 376 -14.36 -11.86 -3.61
CA ALA A 376 -15.43 -12.55 -4.31
C ALA A 376 -16.68 -11.69 -4.55
N SER A 377 -17.00 -10.76 -3.64
CA SER A 377 -18.14 -9.85 -3.79
C SER A 377 -17.91 -8.74 -4.82
N ARG A 378 -16.67 -8.53 -5.25
CA ARG A 378 -16.28 -7.48 -6.20
C ARG A 378 -16.47 -7.85 -7.67
N SER A 379 -16.83 -9.11 -7.96
CA SER A 379 -17.11 -9.55 -9.33
C SER A 379 -18.41 -8.92 -9.86
N ARG A 380 -18.31 -7.99 -10.76
CA ARG A 380 -19.44 -7.36 -11.47
C ARG A 380 -19.42 -7.68 -12.96
#